data_d2dc45b6d916c34d4bd619072b3566f2
#
_entry.id   d2dc45b6d916c34d4bd619072b3566f2
#
_cell.length_a   1.000
_cell.length_b   1.000
_cell.length_c   1.000
_cell.angle_alpha   90.00
_cell.angle_beta   90.00
_cell.angle_gamma   90.00
#
_symmetry.space_group_name_H-M   'P 1'
#
loop_
_entity.id
_entity.type
_entity.pdbx_description
1 polymer ?
#
loop_
_entity_poly.entity_id
_entity_poly.type
_entity_poly.pdbx_seq_one_letter_code
_entity_poly.pdbx_strand_id
1 'polypeptide(L)'
;MVTNVVKEKQEILLSIKRIGINGEGIGYYKRLAVFVNNTLPGEECVVRITEVNDRYAKGILVKIKGEKSPYRVEAKCPHYNVCGGCQFQHISYEGQLKYKKFLVEEAFARYYDGALNPVLFKDTIGMDNPWYYRNKAKLPVRYDGKRLVTGLYAFDSNKLVYVDNCDVEKKDIRACVEEILKYLTKYQVIAYNPKMRDGVLRHIVVRSSTATKEIQVTLILFKKDERTIKIAEGLTSIKNVVSVYISINSDMDALENFGENTYLLAGKKTIVEKIENFSFELLPTAFFQLNLEQTIKLYNQVVKSARLKGYEKVIDAYCGVGTIGLFLSKYVKEVRGIDTNEEAIKNANNNVAINDVKNASFYAGDVLSNITKWYKKGFEADVLVVDPPRTGLDLKLINYLQEHPVKKLIYVSCNPATLAKNCNHLQKKYHILSIQPLDMFPQTANTETVVLLSHKSNNSKVNINLNFDNEKGKKLIKKVVEDVDSRKEPEGASYPEIKEYILNKYNVKVSSLNIAQIKTKYGIIERECYNKPKSENSRQPNCTKEKEEMIVDALKHFKMI
;
A
#
# COMPACT_ATOMS: atom_id res chain seq x y z
N MET A 1 -28.35 8.80 -21.62
CA MET A 1 -29.22 9.05 -20.45
C MET A 1 -29.29 7.76 -19.65
N VAL A 2 -28.61 7.68 -18.51
CA VAL A 2 -28.76 6.54 -17.59
C VAL A 2 -30.07 6.76 -16.87
N THR A 3 -31.12 6.07 -17.32
CA THR A 3 -32.39 6.00 -16.60
C THR A 3 -32.11 5.53 -15.18
N ASN A 4 -32.66 6.22 -14.19
CA ASN A 4 -32.56 5.94 -12.75
C ASN A 4 -32.86 4.45 -12.47
N VAL A 5 -31.81 3.62 -12.48
CA VAL A 5 -31.91 2.17 -12.22
C VAL A 5 -32.40 1.92 -10.80
N VAL A 6 -32.06 2.82 -9.88
CA VAL A 6 -32.47 2.84 -8.47
C VAL A 6 -32.77 4.26 -8.04
N LYS A 7 -33.53 4.41 -6.94
CA LYS A 7 -33.84 5.71 -6.29
C LYS A 7 -33.35 5.70 -4.86
N GLU A 8 -33.01 6.87 -4.32
CA GLU A 8 -32.76 7.02 -2.88
C GLU A 8 -33.93 6.50 -2.05
N LYS A 9 -33.62 5.93 -0.91
CA LYS A 9 -34.57 5.27 0.03
C LYS A 9 -35.21 3.98 -0.50
N GLN A 10 -34.97 3.59 -1.75
CA GLN A 10 -35.44 2.32 -2.30
C GLN A 10 -34.70 1.15 -1.62
N GLU A 11 -35.44 0.10 -1.27
CA GLU A 11 -34.86 -1.18 -0.86
C GLU A 11 -34.74 -2.13 -2.04
N ILE A 12 -33.56 -2.74 -2.18
CA ILE A 12 -33.26 -3.71 -3.22
C ILE A 12 -32.67 -4.98 -2.61
N LEU A 13 -32.86 -6.10 -3.28
CA LEU A 13 -32.14 -7.33 -2.98
C LEU A 13 -30.83 -7.32 -3.78
N LEU A 14 -29.70 -7.49 -3.10
CA LEU A 14 -28.37 -7.38 -3.69
C LEU A 14 -27.49 -8.55 -3.26
N SER A 15 -26.95 -9.29 -4.21
CA SER A 15 -25.90 -10.29 -3.97
C SER A 15 -24.54 -9.60 -3.96
N ILE A 16 -23.80 -9.73 -2.86
CA ILE A 16 -22.45 -9.16 -2.70
C ILE A 16 -21.44 -10.07 -3.41
N LYS A 17 -20.66 -9.49 -4.31
CA LYS A 17 -19.73 -10.23 -5.16
C LYS A 17 -18.28 -10.12 -4.73
N ARG A 18 -17.86 -8.98 -4.17
CA ARG A 18 -16.47 -8.73 -3.74
C ARG A 18 -16.40 -7.64 -2.68
N ILE A 19 -15.22 -7.49 -2.05
CA ILE A 19 -14.87 -6.39 -1.14
C ILE A 19 -14.21 -5.28 -1.96
N GLY A 20 -14.57 -4.03 -1.67
CA GLY A 20 -13.91 -2.84 -2.20
C GLY A 20 -12.68 -2.43 -1.39
N ILE A 21 -11.88 -1.53 -1.93
CA ILE A 21 -10.62 -1.08 -1.34
C ILE A 21 -10.78 -0.38 0.01
N ASN A 22 -11.96 0.20 0.29
CA ASN A 22 -12.27 0.82 1.57
C ASN A 22 -12.97 -0.13 2.54
N GLY A 23 -13.15 -1.41 2.16
CA GLY A 23 -13.77 -2.43 3.01
C GLY A 23 -15.27 -2.61 2.82
N GLU A 24 -15.91 -1.86 1.92
CA GLU A 24 -17.30 -2.04 1.56
C GLU A 24 -17.53 -3.31 0.71
N GLY A 25 -18.66 -3.97 0.90
CA GLY A 25 -19.11 -5.01 -0.03
C GLY A 25 -19.65 -4.38 -1.32
N ILE A 26 -19.37 -4.99 -2.46
CA ILE A 26 -19.79 -4.51 -3.77
C ILE A 26 -20.65 -5.58 -4.44
N GLY A 27 -21.87 -5.19 -4.80
CA GLY A 27 -22.79 -5.97 -5.65
C GLY A 27 -23.19 -5.17 -6.89
N TYR A 28 -23.94 -5.81 -7.78
CA TYR A 28 -24.43 -5.18 -9.01
C TYR A 28 -25.95 -5.33 -9.13
N TYR A 29 -26.65 -4.21 -9.21
CA TYR A 29 -28.09 -4.19 -9.46
C TYR A 29 -28.33 -3.65 -10.87
N LYS A 30 -28.86 -4.49 -11.79
CA LYS A 30 -29.06 -4.12 -13.21
C LYS A 30 -27.82 -3.43 -13.82
N ARG A 31 -26.62 -3.97 -13.59
CA ARG A 31 -25.29 -3.48 -14.02
C ARG A 31 -24.76 -2.24 -13.26
N LEU A 32 -25.55 -1.61 -12.42
CA LEU A 32 -25.08 -0.51 -11.56
C LEU A 32 -24.33 -1.09 -10.35
N ALA A 33 -23.09 -0.65 -10.11
CA ALA A 33 -22.35 -1.03 -8.91
C ALA A 33 -22.99 -0.40 -7.66
N VAL A 34 -23.20 -1.20 -6.62
CA VAL A 34 -23.75 -0.73 -5.33
C VAL A 34 -22.76 -1.07 -4.23
N PHE A 35 -22.34 -0.04 -3.51
CA PHE A 35 -21.39 -0.13 -2.40
C PHE A 35 -22.14 -0.16 -1.07
N VAL A 36 -21.87 -1.17 -0.25
CA VAL A 36 -22.60 -1.38 1.00
C VAL A 36 -21.64 -1.77 2.12
N ASN A 37 -21.52 -0.92 3.14
CA ASN A 37 -20.71 -1.23 4.31
C ASN A 37 -21.26 -2.44 5.08
N ASN A 38 -20.40 -3.13 5.81
CA ASN A 38 -20.76 -4.26 6.69
C ASN A 38 -21.38 -5.46 5.94
N THR A 39 -21.06 -5.66 4.67
CA THR A 39 -21.51 -6.82 3.88
C THR A 39 -20.32 -7.61 3.32
N LEU A 40 -20.49 -8.90 3.11
CA LEU A 40 -19.44 -9.83 2.70
C LEU A 40 -19.79 -10.55 1.39
N PRO A 41 -18.78 -10.91 0.58
CA PRO A 41 -18.99 -11.71 -0.62
C PRO A 41 -19.72 -13.03 -0.31
N GLY A 42 -20.66 -13.37 -1.19
CA GLY A 42 -21.52 -14.55 -1.05
C GLY A 42 -22.82 -14.27 -0.29
N GLU A 43 -22.93 -13.14 0.41
CA GLU A 43 -24.17 -12.78 1.12
C GLU A 43 -25.21 -12.19 0.17
N GLU A 44 -26.47 -12.53 0.40
CA GLU A 44 -27.62 -11.88 -0.20
C GLU A 44 -28.25 -10.90 0.79
N CYS A 45 -28.25 -9.62 0.45
CA CYS A 45 -28.55 -8.53 1.35
C CYS A 45 -29.76 -7.72 0.88
N VAL A 46 -30.66 -7.37 1.80
CA VAL A 46 -31.60 -6.26 1.59
C VAL A 46 -30.87 -4.97 1.90
N VAL A 47 -30.78 -4.10 0.91
CA VAL A 47 -29.99 -2.87 0.96
C VAL A 47 -30.91 -1.69 0.70
N ARG A 48 -30.87 -0.67 1.56
CA ARG A 48 -31.56 0.61 1.35
C ARG A 48 -30.58 1.59 0.72
N ILE A 49 -30.92 2.09 -0.46
CA ILE A 49 -30.10 3.06 -1.21
C ILE A 49 -30.07 4.40 -0.46
N THR A 50 -28.89 4.96 -0.28
CA THR A 50 -28.66 6.24 0.40
C THR A 50 -28.14 7.34 -0.51
N GLU A 51 -27.47 6.96 -1.62
CA GLU A 51 -26.87 7.89 -2.57
C GLU A 51 -26.89 7.24 -3.97
N VAL A 52 -27.21 8.02 -4.99
CA VAL A 52 -27.21 7.58 -6.38
C VAL A 52 -26.35 8.52 -7.21
N ASN A 53 -25.35 7.96 -7.89
CA ASN A 53 -24.48 8.63 -8.85
C ASN A 53 -24.62 7.97 -10.24
N ASP A 54 -24.10 8.61 -11.28
CA ASP A 54 -24.17 8.13 -12.66
C ASP A 54 -23.56 6.74 -12.86
N ARG A 55 -22.53 6.40 -12.09
CA ARG A 55 -21.73 5.18 -12.25
C ARG A 55 -21.87 4.17 -11.12
N TYR A 56 -22.42 4.57 -9.99
CA TYR A 56 -22.58 3.73 -8.82
C TYR A 56 -23.68 4.25 -7.89
N ALA A 57 -24.10 3.41 -6.97
CA ALA A 57 -24.93 3.83 -5.83
C ALA A 57 -24.27 3.40 -4.52
N LYS A 58 -24.61 4.08 -3.42
CA LYS A 58 -24.28 3.64 -2.06
C LYS A 58 -25.57 3.21 -1.35
N GLY A 59 -25.42 2.26 -0.43
CA GLY A 59 -26.54 1.81 0.39
C GLY A 59 -26.10 1.34 1.77
N ILE A 60 -27.07 1.20 2.64
CA ILE A 60 -26.89 0.62 3.98
C ILE A 60 -27.52 -0.76 4.04
N LEU A 61 -26.87 -1.67 4.75
CA LEU A 61 -27.39 -3.00 5.02
C LEU A 61 -28.62 -2.89 5.94
N VAL A 62 -29.78 -3.42 5.48
CA VAL A 62 -30.99 -3.55 6.29
C VAL A 62 -31.01 -4.91 6.97
N LYS A 63 -30.83 -5.98 6.20
CA LYS A 63 -30.71 -7.37 6.70
C LYS A 63 -30.05 -8.28 5.68
N ILE A 64 -29.44 -9.34 6.18
CA ILE A 64 -28.92 -10.44 5.36
C ILE A 64 -30.04 -11.45 5.18
N LYS A 65 -30.25 -11.93 3.94
CA LYS A 65 -31.16 -13.01 3.62
C LYS A 65 -30.36 -14.30 3.38
N GLY A 66 -30.84 -15.42 3.92
CA GLY A 66 -30.19 -16.72 3.73
C GLY A 66 -28.92 -16.89 4.55
N GLU A 67 -27.95 -17.60 3.99
CA GLU A 67 -26.70 -17.94 4.66
C GLU A 67 -25.77 -16.73 4.78
N LYS A 68 -25.17 -16.60 5.96
CA LYS A 68 -24.12 -15.62 6.21
C LYS A 68 -22.78 -16.16 5.71
N SER A 69 -21.90 -15.26 5.32
CA SER A 69 -20.51 -15.61 4.99
C SER A 69 -19.86 -16.41 6.14
N PRO A 70 -19.09 -17.48 5.87
CA PRO A 70 -18.38 -18.24 6.90
C PRO A 70 -17.35 -17.40 7.67
N TYR A 71 -16.97 -16.25 7.12
CA TYR A 71 -16.05 -15.31 7.78
C TYR A 71 -16.76 -14.23 8.60
N ARG A 72 -18.11 -14.25 8.66
CA ARG A 72 -18.85 -13.24 9.42
C ARG A 72 -18.78 -13.53 10.91
N VAL A 73 -18.44 -12.48 11.67
CA VAL A 73 -18.45 -12.47 13.14
C VAL A 73 -19.15 -11.21 13.65
N GLU A 74 -19.49 -11.18 14.91
CA GLU A 74 -19.95 -9.96 15.57
C GLU A 74 -18.75 -9.03 15.84
N ALA A 75 -18.96 -7.73 15.55
CA ALA A 75 -17.94 -6.73 15.84
C ALA A 75 -17.81 -6.54 17.35
N LYS A 76 -16.57 -6.59 17.84
CA LYS A 76 -16.28 -6.41 19.27
C LYS A 76 -16.57 -4.99 19.78
N CYS A 77 -16.31 -3.96 18.94
CA CYS A 77 -16.46 -2.58 19.32
C CYS A 77 -17.92 -2.12 19.24
N PRO A 78 -18.53 -1.59 20.32
CA PRO A 78 -19.92 -1.11 20.29
C PRO A 78 -20.13 0.08 19.34
N HIS A 79 -19.07 0.81 19.00
CA HIS A 79 -19.12 1.96 18.09
C HIS A 79 -18.88 1.58 16.62
N TYR A 80 -18.69 0.30 16.30
CA TYR A 80 -18.25 -0.15 14.98
C TYR A 80 -19.15 0.33 13.83
N ASN A 81 -20.46 0.31 14.02
CA ASN A 81 -21.42 0.69 12.97
C ASN A 81 -21.50 2.21 12.70
N VAL A 82 -20.89 3.03 13.55
CA VAL A 82 -20.95 4.49 13.45
C VAL A 82 -19.57 5.15 13.36
N CYS A 83 -18.54 4.53 13.94
CA CYS A 83 -17.17 5.02 13.93
C CYS A 83 -16.47 4.66 12.62
N GLY A 84 -15.77 5.61 11.99
CA GLY A 84 -15.02 5.40 10.75
C GLY A 84 -13.65 4.75 10.92
N GLY A 85 -13.24 4.43 12.15
CA GLY A 85 -11.88 3.93 12.43
C GLY A 85 -11.58 2.51 11.95
N CYS A 86 -12.59 1.65 11.86
CA CYS A 86 -12.46 0.23 11.48
C CYS A 86 -13.47 -0.15 10.40
N GLN A 87 -13.08 -1.01 9.46
CA GLN A 87 -13.96 -1.48 8.38
C GLN A 87 -14.17 -2.99 8.41
N PHE A 88 -13.35 -3.76 9.17
CA PHE A 88 -13.30 -5.22 9.08
C PHE A 88 -13.65 -5.97 10.39
N GLN A 89 -14.15 -5.29 11.44
CA GLN A 89 -14.46 -5.98 12.68
C GLN A 89 -15.61 -7.01 12.57
N HIS A 90 -16.44 -6.93 11.54
CA HIS A 90 -17.47 -7.91 11.24
C HIS A 90 -16.95 -9.15 10.49
N ILE A 91 -15.65 -9.23 10.29
CA ILE A 91 -14.94 -10.32 9.57
C ILE A 91 -13.99 -11.01 10.55
N SER A 92 -14.01 -12.34 10.58
CA SER A 92 -13.02 -13.10 11.33
C SER A 92 -11.60 -12.76 10.90
N TYR A 93 -10.62 -12.85 11.78
CA TYR A 93 -9.27 -12.42 11.45
C TYR A 93 -8.68 -13.21 10.26
N GLU A 94 -8.96 -14.49 10.18
CA GLU A 94 -8.62 -15.30 9.01
C GLU A 94 -9.25 -14.74 7.72
N GLY A 95 -10.52 -14.36 7.77
CA GLY A 95 -11.22 -13.72 6.66
C GLY A 95 -10.60 -12.38 6.26
N GLN A 96 -10.20 -11.54 7.25
CA GLN A 96 -9.52 -10.27 6.99
C GLN A 96 -8.23 -10.49 6.19
N LEU A 97 -7.40 -11.48 6.58
CA LEU A 97 -6.15 -11.79 5.87
C LEU A 97 -6.40 -12.25 4.44
N LYS A 98 -7.42 -13.09 4.22
CA LYS A 98 -7.83 -13.53 2.87
C LYS A 98 -8.31 -12.37 2.01
N TYR A 99 -9.16 -11.49 2.55
CA TYR A 99 -9.66 -10.33 1.78
C TYR A 99 -8.57 -9.31 1.48
N LYS A 100 -7.59 -9.11 2.37
CA LYS A 100 -6.42 -8.26 2.10
C LYS A 100 -5.56 -8.79 0.95
N LYS A 101 -5.32 -10.10 0.90
CA LYS A 101 -4.68 -10.73 -0.26
C LYS A 101 -5.48 -10.51 -1.53
N PHE A 102 -6.78 -10.76 -1.48
CA PHE A 102 -7.70 -10.59 -2.61
C PHE A 102 -7.70 -9.14 -3.15
N LEU A 103 -7.68 -8.12 -2.26
CA LEU A 103 -7.59 -6.72 -2.67
C LEU A 103 -6.32 -6.42 -3.48
N VAL A 104 -5.20 -7.05 -3.13
CA VAL A 104 -3.94 -6.92 -3.88
C VAL A 104 -4.04 -7.64 -5.22
N GLU A 105 -4.57 -8.88 -5.24
CA GLU A 105 -4.80 -9.65 -6.46
C GLU A 105 -5.71 -8.91 -7.44
N GLU A 106 -6.83 -8.35 -6.98
CA GLU A 106 -7.74 -7.54 -7.82
C GLU A 106 -7.06 -6.27 -8.36
N ALA A 107 -6.24 -5.60 -7.57
CA ALA A 107 -5.52 -4.41 -8.03
C ALA A 107 -4.57 -4.76 -9.18
N PHE A 108 -3.81 -5.85 -9.05
CA PHE A 108 -2.92 -6.32 -10.12
C PHE A 108 -3.71 -6.82 -11.33
N ALA A 109 -4.78 -7.59 -11.16
CA ALA A 109 -5.64 -8.03 -12.26
C ALA A 109 -6.24 -6.86 -13.05
N ARG A 110 -6.47 -5.72 -12.39
CA ARG A 110 -7.07 -4.54 -13.02
C ARG A 110 -6.06 -3.60 -13.68
N TYR A 111 -4.86 -3.48 -13.14
CA TYR A 111 -3.93 -2.41 -13.51
C TYR A 111 -2.56 -2.90 -14.01
N TYR A 112 -2.33 -4.19 -14.04
CA TYR A 112 -1.09 -4.79 -14.54
C TYR A 112 -1.39 -5.63 -15.79
N ASP A 113 -0.86 -5.22 -16.94
CA ASP A 113 -1.15 -5.86 -18.23
C ASP A 113 -0.33 -7.14 -18.47
N GLY A 114 0.71 -7.37 -17.67
CA GLY A 114 1.56 -8.56 -17.77
C GLY A 114 0.90 -9.81 -17.18
N ALA A 115 1.22 -10.97 -17.71
CA ALA A 115 0.82 -12.24 -17.10
C ALA A 115 1.55 -12.46 -15.77
N LEU A 116 0.81 -12.65 -14.68
CA LEU A 116 1.35 -13.00 -13.38
C LEU A 116 0.93 -14.43 -12.99
N ASN A 117 1.92 -15.22 -12.57
CA ASN A 117 1.62 -16.52 -11.98
C ASN A 117 0.98 -16.29 -10.59
N PRO A 118 -0.20 -16.88 -10.29
CA PRO A 118 -0.83 -16.78 -8.97
C PRO A 118 0.08 -17.14 -7.78
N VAL A 119 1.07 -18.01 -7.97
CA VAL A 119 2.07 -18.40 -6.95
C VAL A 119 2.91 -17.21 -6.45
N LEU A 120 3.00 -16.13 -7.21
CA LEU A 120 3.71 -14.91 -6.80
C LEU A 120 3.00 -14.17 -5.66
N PHE A 121 1.66 -14.28 -5.57
CA PHE A 121 0.86 -13.72 -4.48
C PHE A 121 0.93 -14.62 -3.26
N LYS A 122 1.64 -14.15 -2.23
CA LYS A 122 1.77 -14.87 -0.96
C LYS A 122 0.58 -14.61 -0.07
N ASP A 123 0.38 -15.48 0.93
CA ASP A 123 -0.65 -15.24 1.94
C ASP A 123 -0.29 -14.02 2.79
N THR A 124 -1.30 -13.29 3.24
CA THR A 124 -1.11 -12.07 4.02
C THR A 124 -0.44 -12.37 5.36
N ILE A 125 0.66 -11.68 5.67
CA ILE A 125 1.30 -11.77 6.98
C ILE A 125 0.43 -11.06 8.01
N GLY A 126 -0.10 -11.82 8.98
CA GLY A 126 -0.96 -11.32 10.05
C GLY A 126 -0.26 -11.13 11.39
N MET A 127 -1.05 -10.70 12.39
CA MET A 127 -0.67 -10.61 13.81
C MET A 127 -1.22 -11.81 14.61
N ASP A 128 -0.53 -12.17 15.68
CA ASP A 128 -1.05 -13.18 16.62
C ASP A 128 -2.20 -12.60 17.45
N ASN A 129 -2.07 -11.34 17.89
CA ASN A 129 -3.14 -10.60 18.56
C ASN A 129 -3.47 -9.31 17.77
N PRO A 130 -4.54 -9.29 16.97
CA PRO A 130 -4.88 -8.16 16.08
C PRO A 130 -5.56 -6.99 16.81
N TRP A 131 -5.26 -6.79 18.09
CA TRP A 131 -5.83 -5.77 18.96
C TRP A 131 -4.74 -5.04 19.75
N TYR A 132 -5.04 -3.83 20.22
CA TYR A 132 -4.17 -3.02 21.11
C TYR A 132 -2.77 -2.74 20.54
N TYR A 133 -2.66 -2.65 19.22
CA TYR A 133 -1.37 -2.51 18.53
C TYR A 133 -0.98 -1.05 18.29
N ARG A 134 -1.96 -0.13 18.16
CA ARG A 134 -1.72 1.24 17.72
C ARG A 134 -1.02 2.06 18.81
N ASN A 135 0.21 2.49 18.52
CA ASN A 135 1.10 3.18 19.47
C ASN A 135 1.00 4.72 19.44
N LYS A 136 0.14 5.30 18.60
CA LYS A 136 -0.11 6.74 18.51
C LYS A 136 -1.59 7.01 18.24
N ALA A 137 -2.22 7.85 19.04
CA ALA A 137 -3.58 8.33 18.84
C ALA A 137 -3.59 9.85 18.57
N LYS A 138 -4.38 10.28 17.59
CA LYS A 138 -4.70 11.70 17.31
C LYS A 138 -6.19 11.88 17.50
N LEU A 139 -6.61 12.56 18.53
CA LEU A 139 -7.99 12.60 19.00
C LEU A 139 -8.52 14.03 19.05
N PRO A 140 -9.58 14.38 18.31
CA PRO A 140 -10.26 15.66 18.48
C PRO A 140 -10.90 15.75 19.86
N VAL A 141 -10.83 16.92 20.48
CA VAL A 141 -11.44 17.20 21.79
C VAL A 141 -12.67 18.05 21.63
N ARG A 142 -13.73 17.70 22.37
CA ARG A 142 -14.99 18.45 22.44
C ARG A 142 -15.45 18.53 23.88
N TYR A 143 -16.40 19.40 24.14
CA TYR A 143 -17.12 19.51 25.41
C TYR A 143 -18.52 18.93 25.24
N ASP A 144 -18.92 17.97 26.06
CA ASP A 144 -20.22 17.29 25.96
C ASP A 144 -21.32 17.94 26.81
N GLY A 145 -21.04 19.10 27.44
CA GLY A 145 -21.91 19.81 28.39
C GLY A 145 -21.53 19.55 29.86
N LYS A 146 -20.68 18.56 30.14
CA LYS A 146 -20.23 18.21 31.50
C LYS A 146 -18.71 18.16 31.63
N ARG A 147 -18.05 17.58 30.63
CA ARG A 147 -16.59 17.33 30.61
C ARG A 147 -16.01 17.40 29.22
N LEU A 148 -14.68 17.44 29.16
CA LEU A 148 -13.95 17.21 27.90
C LEU A 148 -14.04 15.74 27.51
N VAL A 149 -14.31 15.49 26.23
CA VAL A 149 -14.42 14.15 25.64
C VAL A 149 -13.67 14.08 24.32
N THR A 150 -13.27 12.89 23.94
CA THR A 150 -12.63 12.61 22.65
C THR A 150 -13.38 11.56 21.86
N GLY A 151 -13.02 11.41 20.59
CA GLY A 151 -13.61 10.40 19.74
C GLY A 151 -12.92 10.32 18.39
N LEU A 152 -13.58 9.65 17.47
CA LEU A 152 -13.19 9.53 16.08
C LEU A 152 -14.34 10.01 15.19
N TYR A 153 -14.03 10.40 13.95
CA TYR A 153 -15.07 10.80 13.02
C TYR A 153 -15.86 9.59 12.52
N ALA A 154 -17.15 9.79 12.30
CA ALA A 154 -18.01 8.82 11.66
C ALA A 154 -17.54 8.56 10.23
N PHE A 155 -17.87 7.39 9.69
CA PHE A 155 -17.51 7.02 8.34
C PHE A 155 -18.06 8.05 7.34
N ASP A 156 -17.20 8.50 6.43
CA ASP A 156 -17.50 9.49 5.36
C ASP A 156 -18.18 10.78 5.88
N SER A 157 -17.78 11.23 7.08
CA SER A 157 -18.43 12.34 7.78
C SER A 157 -17.47 13.08 8.72
N ASN A 158 -17.76 14.36 8.96
CA ASN A 158 -17.09 15.19 10.00
C ASN A 158 -17.81 15.12 11.37
N LYS A 159 -18.80 14.24 11.52
CA LYS A 159 -19.50 14.05 12.80
C LYS A 159 -18.63 13.26 13.75
N LEU A 160 -18.37 13.81 14.94
CA LEU A 160 -17.59 13.12 15.97
C LEU A 160 -18.45 12.03 16.63
N VAL A 161 -17.90 10.84 16.72
CA VAL A 161 -18.39 9.72 17.53
C VAL A 161 -17.54 9.67 18.79
N TYR A 162 -18.17 9.85 19.95
CA TYR A 162 -17.47 9.74 21.24
C TYR A 162 -17.09 8.28 21.47
N VAL A 163 -15.80 8.04 21.74
CA VAL A 163 -15.25 6.69 21.91
C VAL A 163 -14.48 6.66 23.22
N ASP A 164 -15.06 6.01 24.20
CA ASP A 164 -14.46 5.88 25.53
C ASP A 164 -13.33 4.85 25.52
N ASN A 165 -13.51 3.76 24.81
CA ASN A 165 -12.53 2.69 24.67
C ASN A 165 -12.37 2.31 23.20
N CYS A 166 -11.13 2.21 22.75
CA CYS A 166 -10.78 1.80 21.40
C CYS A 166 -9.84 0.59 21.45
N ASP A 167 -10.36 -0.58 21.12
CA ASP A 167 -9.61 -1.84 21.22
C ASP A 167 -8.44 -1.97 20.22
N VAL A 168 -8.30 -1.07 19.26
CA VAL A 168 -7.11 -1.06 18.36
C VAL A 168 -5.98 -0.18 18.91
N GLU A 169 -6.27 0.79 19.79
CA GLU A 169 -5.26 1.60 20.47
C GLU A 169 -4.65 0.85 21.66
N LYS A 170 -3.37 1.08 21.94
CA LYS A 170 -2.72 0.51 23.12
C LYS A 170 -3.43 0.94 24.40
N LYS A 171 -3.54 0.02 25.36
CA LYS A 171 -4.25 0.26 26.63
C LYS A 171 -3.65 1.42 27.43
N ASP A 172 -2.33 1.60 27.40
CA ASP A 172 -1.64 2.70 28.07
C ASP A 172 -1.98 4.06 27.45
N ILE A 173 -2.18 4.14 26.15
CA ILE A 173 -2.65 5.35 25.47
C ILE A 173 -4.05 5.72 25.98
N ARG A 174 -4.99 4.75 26.01
CA ARG A 174 -6.36 5.03 26.47
C ARG A 174 -6.41 5.49 27.91
N ALA A 175 -5.68 4.79 28.79
CA ALA A 175 -5.56 5.22 30.19
C ALA A 175 -4.99 6.64 30.32
N CYS A 176 -3.93 6.95 29.58
CA CYS A 176 -3.34 8.28 29.58
C CYS A 176 -4.32 9.36 29.07
N VAL A 177 -5.02 9.09 27.96
CA VAL A 177 -6.03 10.02 27.40
C VAL A 177 -7.13 10.31 28.43
N GLU A 178 -7.61 9.30 29.12
CA GLU A 178 -8.64 9.47 30.17
C GLU A 178 -8.15 10.39 31.30
N GLU A 179 -6.91 10.16 31.79
CA GLU A 179 -6.31 11.00 32.83
C GLU A 179 -6.06 12.45 32.34
N ILE A 180 -5.60 12.63 31.08
CA ILE A 180 -5.44 13.95 30.48
C ILE A 180 -6.80 14.67 30.43
N LEU A 181 -7.87 14.02 29.99
CA LEU A 181 -9.20 14.64 29.89
C LEU A 181 -9.75 15.01 31.28
N LYS A 182 -9.59 14.15 32.30
CA LYS A 182 -9.94 14.45 33.69
C LYS A 182 -9.19 15.67 34.20
N TYR A 183 -7.85 15.69 33.98
CA TYR A 183 -6.99 16.79 34.39
C TYR A 183 -7.39 18.11 33.74
N LEU A 184 -7.52 18.15 32.41
CA LEU A 184 -7.88 19.37 31.67
C LEU A 184 -9.32 19.83 31.97
N THR A 185 -10.26 18.92 32.23
CA THR A 185 -11.60 19.23 32.68
C THR A 185 -11.60 19.91 34.06
N LYS A 186 -10.83 19.36 35.02
CA LYS A 186 -10.69 19.94 36.37
C LYS A 186 -10.21 21.39 36.33
N TYR A 187 -9.29 21.70 35.42
CA TYR A 187 -8.74 23.05 35.23
C TYR A 187 -9.54 23.89 34.22
N GLN A 188 -10.74 23.43 33.79
CA GLN A 188 -11.66 24.14 32.91
C GLN A 188 -11.02 24.65 31.61
N VAL A 189 -10.18 23.79 30.97
CA VAL A 189 -9.64 24.10 29.64
C VAL A 189 -10.76 24.09 28.61
N ILE A 190 -10.80 25.13 27.76
CA ILE A 190 -11.88 25.34 26.78
C ILE A 190 -11.55 24.50 25.52
N ALA A 191 -12.47 23.55 25.19
CA ALA A 191 -12.39 22.83 23.92
C ALA A 191 -12.75 23.74 22.74
N TYR A 192 -12.10 23.54 21.61
CA TYR A 192 -12.44 24.19 20.35
C TYR A 192 -13.79 23.70 19.80
N ASN A 193 -14.67 24.65 19.46
CA ASN A 193 -15.93 24.38 18.81
C ASN A 193 -15.88 24.75 17.32
N PRO A 194 -15.89 23.77 16.39
CA PRO A 194 -15.77 24.05 14.95
C PRO A 194 -16.96 24.81 14.35
N LYS A 195 -18.16 24.71 14.95
CA LYS A 195 -19.36 25.44 14.47
C LYS A 195 -19.25 26.93 14.79
N MET A 196 -18.78 27.25 16.00
CA MET A 196 -18.63 28.63 16.47
C MET A 196 -17.26 29.22 16.04
N ARG A 197 -16.34 28.41 15.60
CA ARG A 197 -14.94 28.75 15.28
C ARG A 197 -14.22 29.42 16.45
N ASP A 198 -14.53 28.97 17.67
CA ASP A 198 -13.95 29.51 18.90
C ASP A 198 -13.57 28.41 19.88
N GLY A 199 -12.77 28.80 20.89
CA GLY A 199 -12.18 27.88 21.86
C GLY A 199 -10.67 27.74 21.69
N VAL A 200 -10.07 26.80 22.41
CA VAL A 200 -8.61 26.67 22.49
C VAL A 200 -8.13 25.29 22.07
N LEU A 201 -8.52 24.24 22.79
CA LEU A 201 -8.00 22.89 22.60
C LEU A 201 -8.71 22.16 21.46
N ARG A 202 -8.00 21.88 20.36
CA ARG A 202 -8.52 21.17 19.18
C ARG A 202 -8.36 19.66 19.28
N HIS A 203 -7.14 19.21 19.55
CA HIS A 203 -6.77 17.78 19.56
C HIS A 203 -5.80 17.47 20.67
N ILE A 204 -5.79 16.21 21.08
CA ILE A 204 -4.75 15.59 21.88
C ILE A 204 -4.07 14.55 21.02
N VAL A 205 -2.74 14.59 20.94
CA VAL A 205 -1.93 13.53 20.32
C VAL A 205 -1.15 12.84 21.42
N VAL A 206 -1.31 11.53 21.51
CA VAL A 206 -0.59 10.70 22.50
C VAL A 206 0.18 9.62 21.75
N ARG A 207 1.47 9.49 22.03
CA ARG A 207 2.33 8.41 21.55
C ARG A 207 2.92 7.66 22.73
N SER A 208 2.87 6.33 22.69
CA SER A 208 3.45 5.46 23.73
C SER A 208 4.54 4.58 23.14
N SER A 209 5.70 4.59 23.76
CA SER A 209 6.76 3.64 23.44
C SER A 209 6.45 2.25 24.00
N THR A 210 6.68 1.23 23.19
CA THR A 210 6.58 -0.17 23.64
C THR A 210 7.81 -0.57 24.45
N ALA A 211 8.97 -0.06 24.07
CA ALA A 211 10.25 -0.39 24.70
C ALA A 211 10.44 0.23 26.09
N THR A 212 10.18 1.53 26.20
CA THR A 212 10.46 2.29 27.44
C THR A 212 9.21 2.54 28.28
N LYS A 213 8.00 2.31 27.73
CA LYS A 213 6.71 2.69 28.33
C LYS A 213 6.52 4.20 28.50
N GLU A 214 7.41 5.00 27.97
CA GLU A 214 7.32 6.45 27.95
C GLU A 214 6.16 6.91 27.09
N ILE A 215 5.49 7.97 27.53
CA ILE A 215 4.39 8.60 26.82
C ILE A 215 4.76 10.04 26.47
N GLN A 216 4.53 10.41 25.22
CA GLN A 216 4.63 11.76 24.70
C GLN A 216 3.23 12.29 24.38
N VAL A 217 2.91 13.45 24.92
CA VAL A 217 1.65 14.16 24.76
C VAL A 217 1.87 15.44 23.98
N THR A 218 1.03 15.72 23.00
CA THR A 218 0.97 17.04 22.34
C THR A 218 -0.45 17.57 22.40
N LEU A 219 -0.64 18.77 22.93
CA LEU A 219 -1.88 19.50 22.84
C LEU A 219 -1.85 20.38 21.58
N ILE A 220 -2.82 20.19 20.69
CA ILE A 220 -3.00 21.03 19.51
C ILE A 220 -3.99 22.12 19.85
N LEU A 221 -3.54 23.36 19.89
CA LEU A 221 -4.33 24.53 20.22
C LEU A 221 -4.75 25.27 18.93
N PHE A 222 -5.95 25.78 18.88
CA PHE A 222 -6.43 26.64 17.79
C PHE A 222 -5.72 28.01 17.81
N LYS A 223 -5.54 28.55 18.99
CA LYS A 223 -4.85 29.82 19.25
C LYS A 223 -3.95 29.71 20.48
N LYS A 224 -2.94 30.55 20.57
CA LYS A 224 -2.11 30.65 21.77
C LYS A 224 -2.97 31.08 22.96
N ASP A 225 -2.87 30.31 24.06
CA ASP A 225 -3.58 30.59 25.31
C ASP A 225 -2.66 30.27 26.49
N GLU A 226 -2.11 31.31 27.11
CA GLU A 226 -1.10 31.19 28.16
C GLU A 226 -1.63 30.42 29.38
N ARG A 227 -2.93 30.53 29.69
CA ARG A 227 -3.55 29.76 30.79
C ARG A 227 -3.52 28.26 30.48
N THR A 228 -3.94 27.85 29.28
CA THR A 228 -3.93 26.44 28.88
C THR A 228 -2.50 25.91 28.79
N ILE A 229 -1.54 26.70 28.31
CA ILE A 229 -0.13 26.34 28.24
C ILE A 229 0.41 26.05 29.65
N LYS A 230 0.18 26.96 30.61
CA LYS A 230 0.60 26.77 32.00
C LYS A 230 -0.03 25.55 32.67
N ILE A 231 -1.33 25.28 32.40
CA ILE A 231 -2.00 24.06 32.87
C ILE A 231 -1.35 22.82 32.29
N ALA A 232 -0.98 22.84 30.99
CA ALA A 232 -0.41 21.69 30.29
C ALA A 232 0.96 21.26 30.83
N GLU A 233 1.74 22.14 31.48
CA GLU A 233 2.99 21.79 32.15
C GLU A 233 2.78 20.67 33.20
N GLY A 234 1.65 20.70 33.89
CA GLY A 234 1.31 19.71 34.90
C GLY A 234 0.95 18.32 34.37
N LEU A 235 0.82 18.14 33.07
CA LEU A 235 0.56 16.81 32.47
C LEU A 235 1.70 15.81 32.71
N THR A 236 2.90 16.28 33.02
CA THR A 236 4.02 15.41 33.43
C THR A 236 3.78 14.68 34.75
N SER A 237 2.77 15.08 35.54
CA SER A 237 2.35 14.34 36.75
C SER A 237 1.56 13.07 36.43
N ILE A 238 1.08 12.90 35.20
CA ILE A 238 0.38 11.69 34.75
C ILE A 238 1.42 10.59 34.55
N LYS A 239 1.09 9.40 35.00
CA LYS A 239 1.99 8.24 34.96
C LYS A 239 2.56 8.01 33.53
N ASN A 240 3.87 7.87 33.46
CA ASN A 240 4.64 7.63 32.23
C ASN A 240 4.66 8.79 31.22
N VAL A 241 3.99 9.91 31.46
CA VAL A 241 4.10 11.10 30.62
C VAL A 241 5.44 11.78 30.92
N VAL A 242 6.38 11.67 29.99
CA VAL A 242 7.75 12.20 30.12
C VAL A 242 8.02 13.37 29.18
N SER A 243 7.12 13.63 28.22
CA SER A 243 7.31 14.62 27.16
C SER A 243 5.96 15.29 26.86
N VAL A 244 5.90 16.61 27.01
CA VAL A 244 4.70 17.41 26.76
C VAL A 244 5.03 18.53 25.77
N TYR A 245 4.28 18.59 24.69
CA TYR A 245 4.41 19.57 23.62
C TYR A 245 3.14 20.39 23.46
N ILE A 246 3.32 21.60 22.99
CA ILE A 246 2.26 22.46 22.45
C ILE A 246 2.48 22.60 20.95
N SER A 247 1.39 22.53 20.18
CA SER A 247 1.38 22.88 18.78
C SER A 247 0.21 23.84 18.51
N ILE A 248 0.48 24.96 17.84
CA ILE A 248 -0.54 25.94 17.53
C ILE A 248 -0.92 25.81 16.06
N ASN A 249 -2.18 25.48 15.80
CA ASN A 249 -2.71 25.33 14.46
C ASN A 249 -4.08 25.99 14.35
N SER A 250 -4.12 27.17 13.76
CA SER A 250 -5.34 27.94 13.47
C SER A 250 -5.96 27.62 12.12
N ASP A 251 -5.27 26.85 11.26
CA ASP A 251 -5.79 26.45 9.96
C ASP A 251 -6.88 25.38 10.12
N MET A 252 -8.07 25.71 9.59
CA MET A 252 -9.26 24.85 9.67
C MET A 252 -9.23 23.73 8.64
N ASP A 253 -8.57 23.96 7.53
CA ASP A 253 -8.53 23.08 6.35
C ASP A 253 -7.23 22.25 6.27
N ALA A 254 -6.30 22.48 7.21
CA ALA A 254 -5.05 21.76 7.27
C ALA A 254 -5.28 20.23 7.40
N LEU A 255 -4.75 19.49 6.47
CA LEU A 255 -4.71 18.03 6.51
C LEU A 255 -3.87 17.52 7.70
N GLU A 256 -2.85 18.28 8.09
CA GLU A 256 -2.00 18.02 9.25
C GLU A 256 -2.57 18.66 10.52
N ASN A 257 -2.58 17.91 11.60
CA ASN A 257 -3.04 18.44 12.89
C ASN A 257 -1.99 19.35 13.56
N PHE A 258 -0.68 19.12 13.29
CA PHE A 258 0.40 19.94 13.82
C PHE A 258 0.48 21.27 13.08
N GLY A 259 0.69 22.35 13.80
CA GLY A 259 0.99 23.67 13.25
C GLY A 259 2.49 23.89 13.15
N GLU A 260 2.89 24.96 12.46
CA GLU A 260 4.30 25.35 12.31
C GLU A 260 4.98 25.62 13.67
N ASN A 261 4.25 26.19 14.61
CA ASN A 261 4.72 26.45 15.97
C ASN A 261 4.48 25.23 16.87
N THR A 262 5.36 24.23 16.79
CA THR A 262 5.36 23.06 17.69
C THR A 262 6.63 23.09 18.53
N TYR A 263 6.48 23.15 19.86
CA TYR A 263 7.61 23.28 20.79
C TYR A 263 7.42 22.44 22.04
N LEU A 264 8.56 22.05 22.64
CA LEU A 264 8.58 21.36 23.92
C LEU A 264 8.13 22.31 25.03
N LEU A 265 7.14 21.87 25.81
CA LEU A 265 6.66 22.60 26.96
C LEU A 265 7.30 22.09 28.26
N ALA A 266 7.32 20.78 28.45
CA ALA A 266 7.86 20.16 29.66
C ALA A 266 8.41 18.76 29.41
N GLY A 267 9.42 18.36 30.17
CA GLY A 267 9.99 17.02 30.14
C GLY A 267 11.01 16.79 29.02
N LYS A 268 11.06 15.58 28.50
CA LYS A 268 12.03 15.13 27.49
C LYS A 268 11.66 15.63 26.08
N LYS A 269 12.69 15.96 25.28
CA LYS A 269 12.51 16.35 23.88
C LYS A 269 11.99 15.19 23.02
N THR A 270 12.44 13.98 23.27
CA THR A 270 12.09 12.78 22.52
C THR A 270 11.65 11.66 23.45
N ILE A 271 10.89 10.70 22.93
CA ILE A 271 10.75 9.36 23.52
C ILE A 271 11.50 8.36 22.67
N VAL A 272 11.94 7.26 23.26
CA VAL A 272 12.73 6.25 22.57
C VAL A 272 11.86 5.02 22.31
N GLU A 273 11.76 4.62 21.05
CA GLU A 273 11.19 3.32 20.64
C GLU A 273 12.30 2.40 20.14
N LYS A 274 12.08 1.08 20.17
CA LYS A 274 13.04 0.10 19.67
C LYS A 274 12.44 -0.78 18.58
N ILE A 275 13.21 -1.00 17.52
CA ILE A 275 12.96 -2.04 16.52
C ILE A 275 14.12 -3.01 16.60
N GLU A 276 13.90 -4.19 17.20
CA GLU A 276 14.94 -5.14 17.61
C GLU A 276 16.02 -4.44 18.47
N ASN A 277 17.26 -4.41 17.99
CA ASN A 277 18.38 -3.80 18.72
C ASN A 277 18.58 -2.31 18.39
N PHE A 278 17.83 -1.73 17.47
CA PHE A 278 17.94 -0.32 17.14
C PHE A 278 17.01 0.55 17.99
N SER A 279 17.57 1.61 18.54
CA SER A 279 16.84 2.67 19.26
C SER A 279 16.51 3.82 18.31
N PHE A 280 15.30 4.34 18.40
CA PHE A 280 14.84 5.47 17.62
C PHE A 280 14.31 6.56 18.54
N GLU A 281 14.94 7.72 18.50
CA GLU A 281 14.41 8.91 19.14
C GLU A 281 13.30 9.50 18.27
N LEU A 282 12.14 9.76 18.88
CA LEU A 282 10.95 10.21 18.20
C LEU A 282 10.50 11.58 18.69
N LEU A 283 10.52 12.56 17.79
CA LEU A 283 9.85 13.84 17.96
C LEU A 283 8.32 13.67 17.80
N PRO A 284 7.48 14.57 18.32
CA PRO A 284 6.02 14.46 18.19
C PRO A 284 5.54 14.47 16.72
N THR A 285 6.21 15.26 15.87
CA THR A 285 5.92 15.39 14.43
C THR A 285 6.44 14.20 13.62
N ALA A 286 7.45 13.47 14.11
CA ALA A 286 8.09 12.39 13.38
C ALA A 286 7.11 11.28 13.00
N PHE A 287 7.16 10.89 11.72
CA PHE A 287 6.48 9.68 11.27
C PHE A 287 7.19 8.45 11.85
N PHE A 288 6.43 7.53 12.38
CA PHE A 288 6.88 6.22 12.80
C PHE A 288 5.70 5.26 12.69
N GLN A 289 5.93 4.03 12.29
CA GLN A 289 4.88 3.04 12.08
C GLN A 289 4.04 2.82 13.35
N LEU A 290 2.73 2.72 13.17
CA LEU A 290 1.77 2.69 14.29
C LEU A 290 1.61 1.32 14.94
N ASN A 291 2.14 0.27 14.32
CA ASN A 291 2.08 -1.12 14.75
C ASN A 291 3.48 -1.71 14.74
N LEU A 292 4.13 -1.72 15.90
CA LEU A 292 5.53 -2.13 16.01
C LEU A 292 5.76 -3.60 15.63
N GLU A 293 4.86 -4.52 16.02
CA GLU A 293 4.98 -5.94 15.71
C GLU A 293 4.98 -6.16 14.19
N GLN A 294 4.03 -5.56 13.49
CA GLN A 294 3.95 -5.69 12.05
C GLN A 294 5.06 -4.92 11.33
N THR A 295 5.59 -3.86 11.92
CA THR A 295 6.77 -3.15 11.39
C THR A 295 7.99 -4.06 11.35
N ILE A 296 8.23 -4.82 12.42
CA ILE A 296 9.32 -5.80 12.47
C ILE A 296 9.13 -6.88 11.39
N LYS A 297 7.89 -7.41 11.26
CA LYS A 297 7.57 -8.39 10.21
C LYS A 297 7.76 -7.82 8.80
N LEU A 298 7.36 -6.55 8.57
CA LEU A 298 7.56 -5.83 7.31
C LEU A 298 9.05 -5.71 6.96
N TYR A 299 9.87 -5.25 7.89
CA TYR A 299 11.30 -5.05 7.64
C TYR A 299 12.04 -6.38 7.45
N ASN A 300 11.69 -7.40 8.22
CA ASN A 300 12.20 -8.76 7.99
C ASN A 300 11.80 -9.29 6.60
N GLN A 301 10.58 -8.95 6.13
CA GLN A 301 10.16 -9.32 4.77
C GLN A 301 10.96 -8.56 3.70
N VAL A 302 11.31 -7.29 3.92
CA VAL A 302 12.20 -6.52 3.03
C VAL A 302 13.58 -7.20 2.95
N VAL A 303 14.19 -7.52 4.10
CA VAL A 303 15.49 -8.24 4.17
C VAL A 303 15.42 -9.58 3.43
N LYS A 304 14.37 -10.39 3.71
CA LYS A 304 14.15 -11.70 3.06
C LYS A 304 14.01 -11.55 1.54
N SER A 305 13.25 -10.55 1.09
CA SER A 305 13.04 -10.28 -0.33
C SER A 305 14.33 -9.83 -1.01
N ALA A 306 15.12 -9.00 -0.36
CA ALA A 306 16.39 -8.48 -0.90
C ALA A 306 17.44 -9.57 -1.12
N ARG A 307 17.38 -10.69 -0.35
CA ARG A 307 18.39 -11.78 -0.40
C ARG A 307 19.80 -11.21 -0.33
N LEU A 308 20.06 -10.40 0.70
CA LEU A 308 21.32 -9.70 0.92
C LEU A 308 22.45 -10.67 1.27
N LYS A 309 23.66 -10.34 0.85
CA LYS A 309 24.89 -11.16 1.06
C LYS A 309 25.99 -10.39 1.81
N GLY A 310 25.74 -9.13 2.19
CA GLY A 310 26.63 -8.29 2.95
C GLY A 310 27.51 -7.33 2.13
N TYR A 311 27.61 -7.50 0.81
CA TYR A 311 28.41 -6.62 -0.05
C TYR A 311 27.59 -5.56 -0.80
N GLU A 312 26.27 -5.64 -0.73
CA GLU A 312 25.39 -4.75 -1.48
C GLU A 312 25.45 -3.32 -0.97
N LYS A 313 25.29 -2.37 -1.91
CA LYS A 313 24.97 -0.98 -1.64
C LYS A 313 23.47 -0.78 -1.82
N VAL A 314 22.83 -0.21 -0.82
CA VAL A 314 21.37 -0.03 -0.78
C VAL A 314 21.02 1.45 -0.75
N ILE A 315 20.00 1.83 -1.53
CA ILE A 315 19.31 3.10 -1.38
C ILE A 315 17.96 2.83 -0.70
N ASP A 316 17.67 3.59 0.38
CA ASP A 316 16.38 3.64 1.06
C ASP A 316 15.70 4.97 0.69
N ALA A 317 14.79 4.93 -0.29
CA ALA A 317 14.10 6.11 -0.79
C ALA A 317 12.76 6.31 -0.06
N TYR A 318 12.46 7.57 0.26
CA TYR A 318 11.36 7.98 1.15
C TYR A 318 11.57 7.48 2.60
N CYS A 319 12.80 7.59 3.07
CA CYS A 319 13.26 6.90 4.28
C CYS A 319 12.71 7.45 5.59
N GLY A 320 12.10 8.65 5.61
CA GLY A 320 11.63 9.31 6.82
C GLY A 320 12.74 9.44 7.86
N VAL A 321 12.52 8.90 9.06
CA VAL A 321 13.50 8.89 10.15
C VAL A 321 14.53 7.74 10.06
N GLY A 322 14.64 7.11 8.87
CA GLY A 322 15.69 6.14 8.55
C GLY A 322 15.45 4.73 9.06
N THR A 323 14.20 4.35 9.37
CA THR A 323 13.93 3.07 10.05
C THR A 323 14.26 1.85 9.21
N ILE A 324 13.89 1.83 7.92
CA ILE A 324 14.19 0.72 7.00
C ILE A 324 15.70 0.66 6.74
N GLY A 325 16.31 1.81 6.40
CA GLY A 325 17.75 1.88 6.11
C GLY A 325 18.63 1.44 7.28
N LEU A 326 18.31 1.89 8.50
CA LEU A 326 19.03 1.44 9.70
C LEU A 326 18.85 -0.05 9.97
N PHE A 327 17.64 -0.58 9.77
CA PHE A 327 17.40 -2.02 9.92
C PHE A 327 18.21 -2.84 8.89
N LEU A 328 18.33 -2.35 7.65
CA LEU A 328 19.08 -2.98 6.57
C LEU A 328 20.61 -2.90 6.78
N SER A 329 21.09 -1.90 7.52
CA SER A 329 22.54 -1.66 7.69
C SER A 329 23.31 -2.88 8.22
N LYS A 330 22.66 -3.75 9.00
CA LYS A 330 23.24 -5.02 9.50
C LYS A 330 23.60 -6.02 8.39
N TYR A 331 22.98 -5.90 7.23
CA TYR A 331 23.00 -6.95 6.20
C TYR A 331 23.70 -6.51 4.91
N VAL A 332 24.23 -5.27 4.87
CA VAL A 332 24.75 -4.66 3.64
C VAL A 332 26.06 -3.91 3.87
N LYS A 333 26.79 -3.61 2.80
CA LYS A 333 28.01 -2.83 2.83
C LYS A 333 27.76 -1.36 3.16
N GLU A 334 26.76 -0.76 2.53
CA GLU A 334 26.46 0.67 2.64
C GLU A 334 24.96 0.94 2.42
N VAL A 335 24.38 1.84 3.22
CA VAL A 335 23.03 2.37 3.06
C VAL A 335 23.09 3.88 2.83
N ARG A 336 22.34 4.37 1.83
CA ARG A 336 22.05 5.79 1.66
C ARG A 336 20.54 6.00 1.67
N GLY A 337 20.04 6.73 2.66
CA GLY A 337 18.63 7.11 2.72
C GLY A 337 18.35 8.48 2.11
N ILE A 338 17.15 8.68 1.58
CA ILE A 338 16.71 9.96 0.99
C ILE A 338 15.28 10.25 1.43
N ASP A 339 15.04 11.46 1.88
CA ASP A 339 13.70 12.01 2.11
C ASP A 339 13.70 13.52 1.83
N THR A 340 12.56 14.05 1.43
CA THR A 340 12.42 15.50 1.21
C THR A 340 12.31 16.29 2.51
N ASN A 341 11.93 15.64 3.62
CA ASN A 341 11.75 16.27 4.93
C ASN A 341 13.09 16.40 5.66
N GLU A 342 13.63 17.61 5.70
CA GLU A 342 14.92 17.89 6.37
C GLU A 342 14.92 17.56 7.86
N GLU A 343 13.82 17.77 8.59
CA GLU A 343 13.70 17.45 10.01
C GLU A 343 13.78 15.93 10.23
N ALA A 344 13.08 15.16 9.38
CA ALA A 344 13.14 13.70 9.40
C ALA A 344 14.56 13.21 9.13
N ILE A 345 15.28 13.81 8.18
CA ILE A 345 16.68 13.45 7.88
C ILE A 345 17.63 13.81 9.02
N LYS A 346 17.45 14.96 9.67
CA LYS A 346 18.22 15.29 10.89
C LYS A 346 18.01 14.23 11.98
N ASN A 347 16.75 13.81 12.17
CA ASN A 347 16.41 12.77 13.13
C ASN A 347 16.97 11.40 12.70
N ALA A 348 16.95 11.05 11.40
CA ALA A 348 17.55 9.83 10.87
C ALA A 348 19.05 9.75 11.14
N ASN A 349 19.80 10.82 10.89
CA ASN A 349 21.24 10.86 11.17
C ASN A 349 21.54 10.85 12.68
N ASN A 350 20.68 11.44 13.51
CA ASN A 350 20.78 11.27 14.96
C ASN A 350 20.56 9.79 15.36
N ASN A 351 19.58 9.11 14.75
CA ASN A 351 19.35 7.69 14.98
C ASN A 351 20.54 6.82 14.52
N VAL A 352 21.27 7.20 13.48
CA VAL A 352 22.55 6.57 13.11
C VAL A 352 23.57 6.68 14.26
N ALA A 353 23.72 7.89 14.80
CA ALA A 353 24.69 8.18 15.85
C ALA A 353 24.40 7.41 17.14
N ILE A 354 23.16 7.43 17.64
CA ILE A 354 22.78 6.74 18.89
C ILE A 354 22.88 5.21 18.81
N ASN A 355 22.85 4.65 17.60
CA ASN A 355 23.01 3.21 17.37
C ASN A 355 24.44 2.82 16.95
N ASP A 356 25.38 3.78 16.93
CA ASP A 356 26.77 3.57 16.50
C ASP A 356 26.93 2.90 15.12
N VAL A 357 26.00 3.16 14.20
CA VAL A 357 26.01 2.61 12.84
C VAL A 357 27.00 3.41 11.98
N LYS A 358 27.94 2.72 11.30
CA LYS A 358 29.01 3.38 10.52
C LYS A 358 28.78 3.33 9.00
N ASN A 359 27.87 2.49 8.52
CA ASN A 359 27.64 2.23 7.12
C ASN A 359 26.28 2.75 6.60
N ALA A 360 25.61 3.62 7.34
CA ALA A 360 24.38 4.28 6.92
C ALA A 360 24.50 5.79 6.98
N SER A 361 23.95 6.49 6.02
CA SER A 361 23.86 7.96 5.96
C SER A 361 22.60 8.41 5.26
N PHE A 362 22.00 9.52 5.71
CA PHE A 362 20.72 10.00 5.24
C PHE A 362 20.82 11.42 4.73
N TYR A 363 20.14 11.72 3.60
CA TYR A 363 20.28 12.96 2.83
C TYR A 363 18.93 13.57 2.54
N ALA A 364 18.79 14.87 2.77
CA ALA A 364 17.60 15.63 2.41
C ALA A 364 17.55 15.92 0.91
N GLY A 365 16.35 15.90 0.34
CA GLY A 365 16.09 16.30 -1.02
C GLY A 365 15.27 15.29 -1.82
N ASP A 366 15.08 15.64 -3.10
CA ASP A 366 14.34 14.81 -4.05
C ASP A 366 15.10 13.50 -4.36
N VAL A 367 14.35 12.39 -4.47
CA VAL A 367 14.90 11.04 -4.68
C VAL A 367 15.67 10.96 -5.99
N LEU A 368 15.07 11.39 -7.10
CA LEU A 368 15.68 11.31 -8.42
C LEU A 368 16.94 12.16 -8.52
N SER A 369 16.90 13.36 -7.96
CA SER A 369 18.03 14.30 -7.96
C SER A 369 19.23 13.72 -7.20
N ASN A 370 19.01 13.14 -6.01
CA ASN A 370 20.07 12.53 -5.22
C ASN A 370 20.65 11.27 -5.90
N ILE A 371 19.81 10.37 -6.42
CA ILE A 371 20.27 9.16 -7.13
C ILE A 371 21.12 9.56 -8.35
N THR A 372 20.65 10.50 -9.17
CA THR A 372 21.37 10.96 -10.36
C THR A 372 22.74 11.57 -9.98
N LYS A 373 22.78 12.39 -8.91
CA LYS A 373 24.02 12.97 -8.39
C LYS A 373 25.01 11.91 -7.93
N TRP A 374 24.53 10.87 -7.24
CA TRP A 374 25.39 9.79 -6.75
C TRP A 374 25.91 8.91 -7.87
N TYR A 375 25.10 8.56 -8.85
CA TYR A 375 25.50 7.77 -10.01
C TYR A 375 26.56 8.49 -10.84
N LYS A 376 26.43 9.80 -11.05
CA LYS A 376 27.48 10.62 -11.69
C LYS A 376 28.80 10.63 -10.91
N LYS A 377 28.78 10.36 -9.60
CA LYS A 377 29.96 10.26 -8.73
C LYS A 377 30.48 8.81 -8.55
N GLY A 378 29.97 7.86 -9.35
CA GLY A 378 30.40 6.46 -9.31
C GLY A 378 29.79 5.61 -8.20
N PHE A 379 28.75 6.10 -7.51
CA PHE A 379 27.99 5.25 -6.60
C PHE A 379 26.85 4.58 -7.35
N GLU A 380 26.86 3.26 -7.39
CA GLU A 380 25.80 2.44 -7.98
C GLU A 380 25.17 1.58 -6.89
N ALA A 381 23.84 1.61 -6.79
CA ALA A 381 23.10 0.78 -5.86
C ALA A 381 22.82 -0.59 -6.45
N ASP A 382 23.02 -1.65 -5.67
CA ASP A 382 22.61 -3.02 -6.01
C ASP A 382 21.10 -3.21 -5.74
N VAL A 383 20.60 -2.56 -4.69
CA VAL A 383 19.21 -2.64 -4.24
C VAL A 383 18.66 -1.24 -4.00
N LEU A 384 17.48 -0.98 -4.54
CA LEU A 384 16.67 0.20 -4.21
C LEU A 384 15.45 -0.27 -3.42
N VAL A 385 15.26 0.25 -2.22
CA VAL A 385 14.02 0.11 -1.45
C VAL A 385 13.25 1.40 -1.57
N VAL A 386 11.96 1.32 -1.85
CA VAL A 386 11.06 2.47 -1.93
C VAL A 386 9.84 2.24 -1.05
N ASP A 387 9.48 3.23 -0.23
CA ASP A 387 8.25 3.27 0.57
C ASP A 387 7.53 4.63 0.34
N PRO A 388 7.00 4.85 -0.88
CA PRO A 388 6.44 6.14 -1.26
C PRO A 388 5.08 6.40 -0.59
N PRO A 389 4.59 7.65 -0.61
CA PRO A 389 3.24 7.99 -0.17
C PRO A 389 2.17 7.27 -1.01
N ARG A 390 0.90 7.39 -0.61
CA ARG A 390 -0.25 6.73 -1.27
C ARG A 390 -0.37 6.99 -2.77
N THR A 391 0.22 8.06 -3.26
CA THR A 391 0.25 8.42 -4.70
C THR A 391 1.19 7.54 -5.52
N GLY A 392 2.08 6.79 -4.87
CA GLY A 392 3.09 5.94 -5.53
C GLY A 392 4.32 6.72 -6.00
N LEU A 393 5.12 6.09 -6.87
CA LEU A 393 6.30 6.68 -7.47
C LEU A 393 5.94 7.69 -8.56
N ASP A 394 6.71 8.78 -8.65
CA ASP A 394 6.65 9.73 -9.75
C ASP A 394 7.09 9.06 -11.07
N LEU A 395 6.42 9.42 -12.16
CA LEU A 395 6.74 8.92 -13.51
C LEU A 395 8.18 9.26 -13.94
N LYS A 396 8.74 10.38 -13.49
CA LYS A 396 10.14 10.74 -13.79
C LYS A 396 11.11 9.75 -13.17
N LEU A 397 10.89 9.36 -11.91
CA LEU A 397 11.69 8.33 -11.24
C LEU A 397 11.51 6.96 -11.92
N ILE A 398 10.29 6.57 -12.29
CA ILE A 398 10.00 5.32 -13.00
C ILE A 398 10.76 5.29 -14.34
N ASN A 399 10.70 6.36 -15.13
CA ASN A 399 11.41 6.45 -16.42
C ASN A 399 12.93 6.36 -16.22
N TYR A 400 13.47 7.06 -15.22
CA TYR A 400 14.89 6.96 -14.88
C TYR A 400 15.31 5.53 -14.52
N LEU A 401 14.49 4.82 -13.73
CA LEU A 401 14.75 3.42 -13.37
C LEU A 401 14.61 2.44 -14.55
N GLN A 402 13.92 2.83 -15.63
CA GLN A 402 13.91 2.06 -16.88
C GLN A 402 15.18 2.26 -17.71
N GLU A 403 15.77 3.46 -17.65
CA GLU A 403 17.03 3.80 -18.33
C GLU A 403 18.25 3.33 -17.53
N HIS A 404 18.19 3.42 -16.21
CA HIS A 404 19.24 3.07 -15.26
C HIS A 404 18.73 2.04 -14.23
N PRO A 405 18.46 0.80 -14.64
CA PRO A 405 17.84 -0.18 -13.77
C PRO A 405 18.80 -0.68 -12.67
N VAL A 406 18.31 -0.70 -11.43
CA VAL A 406 18.99 -1.38 -10.32
C VAL A 406 18.75 -2.88 -10.38
N LYS A 407 19.67 -3.69 -9.86
CA LYS A 407 19.54 -5.16 -9.91
C LYS A 407 18.26 -5.66 -9.24
N LYS A 408 17.90 -5.06 -8.10
CA LYS A 408 16.69 -5.37 -7.33
C LYS A 408 15.99 -4.09 -6.88
N LEU A 409 14.68 -4.03 -7.07
CA LEU A 409 13.81 -2.99 -6.56
C LEU A 409 12.82 -3.63 -5.60
N ILE A 410 12.81 -3.19 -4.35
CA ILE A 410 11.83 -3.60 -3.34
C ILE A 410 10.86 -2.46 -3.14
N TYR A 411 9.61 -2.69 -3.48
CA TYR A 411 8.56 -1.70 -3.38
C TYR A 411 7.64 -2.04 -2.19
N VAL A 412 7.67 -1.21 -1.15
CA VAL A 412 6.71 -1.23 -0.04
C VAL A 412 5.58 -0.25 -0.37
N SER A 413 4.33 -0.63 -0.17
CA SER A 413 3.19 0.22 -0.53
C SER A 413 1.98 -0.02 0.34
N CYS A 414 1.37 1.07 0.79
CA CYS A 414 0.07 1.06 1.48
C CYS A 414 -1.14 1.17 0.53
N ASN A 415 -0.92 1.24 -0.80
CA ASN A 415 -1.99 1.36 -1.81
C ASN A 415 -1.80 0.36 -2.95
N PRO A 416 -2.53 -0.77 -2.95
CA PRO A 416 -2.41 -1.79 -3.98
C PRO A 416 -2.66 -1.31 -5.41
N ALA A 417 -3.56 -0.33 -5.60
CA ALA A 417 -3.91 0.17 -6.93
C ALA A 417 -2.77 0.99 -7.56
N THR A 418 -2.15 1.90 -6.80
CA THR A 418 -0.98 2.67 -7.27
C THR A 418 0.24 1.78 -7.44
N LEU A 419 0.43 0.81 -6.54
CA LEU A 419 1.49 -0.20 -6.64
C LEU A 419 1.38 -0.97 -7.97
N ALA A 420 0.21 -1.53 -8.27
CA ALA A 420 -0.01 -2.29 -9.51
C ALA A 420 0.23 -1.43 -10.77
N LYS A 421 -0.22 -0.17 -10.79
CA LYS A 421 0.05 0.78 -11.89
C LYS A 421 1.55 1.07 -12.05
N ASN A 422 2.26 1.33 -10.96
CA ASN A 422 3.71 1.57 -11.02
C ASN A 422 4.47 0.30 -11.47
N CYS A 423 4.09 -0.89 -10.98
CA CYS A 423 4.63 -2.15 -11.45
C CYS A 423 4.36 -2.37 -12.95
N ASN A 424 3.17 -1.94 -13.45
CA ASN A 424 2.86 -2.00 -14.87
C ASN A 424 3.81 -1.15 -15.73
N HIS A 425 4.18 0.04 -15.27
CA HIS A 425 5.21 0.83 -15.95
C HIS A 425 6.58 0.18 -15.88
N LEU A 426 6.96 -0.34 -14.70
CA LEU A 426 8.27 -0.95 -14.45
C LEU A 426 8.46 -2.30 -15.17
N GLN A 427 7.39 -3.00 -15.58
CA GLN A 427 7.47 -4.31 -16.23
C GLN A 427 8.31 -4.32 -17.52
N LYS A 428 8.53 -3.18 -18.16
CA LYS A 428 9.41 -3.08 -19.33
C LYS A 428 10.84 -3.54 -19.04
N LYS A 429 11.35 -3.27 -17.84
CA LYS A 429 12.72 -3.55 -17.42
C LYS A 429 12.83 -4.50 -16.21
N TYR A 430 11.71 -4.79 -15.55
CA TYR A 430 11.70 -5.62 -14.34
C TYR A 430 10.72 -6.79 -14.44
N HIS A 431 11.07 -7.90 -13.79
CA HIS A 431 10.16 -9.01 -13.51
C HIS A 431 9.71 -8.93 -12.05
N ILE A 432 8.45 -9.16 -11.79
CA ILE A 432 7.94 -9.36 -10.43
C ILE A 432 8.29 -10.78 -9.99
N LEU A 433 8.99 -10.91 -8.87
CA LEU A 433 9.39 -12.21 -8.31
C LEU A 433 8.53 -12.63 -7.11
N SER A 434 7.94 -11.69 -6.38
CA SER A 434 7.01 -11.97 -5.27
C SER A 434 6.16 -10.76 -4.94
N ILE A 435 4.94 -11.01 -4.49
CA ILE A 435 4.00 -10.02 -4.00
C ILE A 435 3.54 -10.52 -2.62
N GLN A 436 3.93 -9.80 -1.57
CA GLN A 436 3.67 -10.18 -0.19
C GLN A 436 2.78 -9.15 0.50
N PRO A 437 1.47 -9.41 0.64
CA PRO A 437 0.61 -8.58 1.49
C PRO A 437 0.96 -8.73 2.97
N LEU A 438 0.74 -7.66 3.74
CA LEU A 438 0.95 -7.64 5.19
C LEU A 438 -0.15 -6.82 5.85
N ASP A 439 -0.68 -7.30 6.96
CA ASP A 439 -1.72 -6.63 7.73
C ASP A 439 -1.13 -5.66 8.77
N MET A 440 -0.68 -4.49 8.31
CA MET A 440 -0.15 -3.44 9.19
C MET A 440 -1.23 -2.88 10.14
N PHE A 441 -2.49 -2.88 9.69
CA PHE A 441 -3.62 -2.29 10.42
C PHE A 441 -4.78 -3.28 10.52
N PRO A 442 -4.72 -4.28 11.43
CA PRO A 442 -5.83 -5.16 11.73
C PRO A 442 -7.14 -4.39 11.98
N GLN A 443 -8.27 -5.02 11.67
CA GLN A 443 -9.61 -4.44 11.76
C GLN A 443 -9.93 -3.35 10.74
N THR A 444 -8.99 -2.99 9.85
CA THR A 444 -9.18 -2.02 8.77
C THR A 444 -8.97 -2.66 7.40
N ALA A 445 -9.46 -2.02 6.34
CA ALA A 445 -9.23 -2.47 4.96
C ALA A 445 -7.82 -2.15 4.43
N ASN A 446 -7.03 -1.34 5.14
CA ASN A 446 -5.68 -0.96 4.72
C ASN A 446 -4.77 -2.20 4.64
N THR A 447 -4.03 -2.31 3.55
CA THR A 447 -3.12 -3.42 3.29
C THR A 447 -1.77 -2.87 2.87
N GLU A 448 -0.71 -3.25 3.59
CA GLU A 448 0.66 -3.03 3.15
C GLU A 448 1.08 -4.17 2.22
N THR A 449 1.92 -3.87 1.24
CA THR A 449 2.37 -4.88 0.28
C THR A 449 3.84 -4.68 -0.05
N VAL A 450 4.63 -5.73 0.06
CA VAL A 450 6.04 -5.75 -0.36
C VAL A 450 6.14 -6.49 -1.69
N VAL A 451 6.61 -5.80 -2.73
CA VAL A 451 6.87 -6.40 -4.04
C VAL A 451 8.37 -6.43 -4.31
N LEU A 452 8.89 -7.60 -4.65
CA LEU A 452 10.24 -7.76 -5.17
C LEU A 452 10.21 -7.73 -6.69
N LEU A 453 10.93 -6.77 -7.26
CA LEU A 453 11.19 -6.68 -8.70
C LEU A 453 12.68 -6.93 -8.98
N SER A 454 12.97 -7.72 -9.99
CA SER A 454 14.33 -7.99 -10.47
C SER A 454 14.51 -7.47 -11.87
N HIS A 455 15.65 -6.83 -12.15
CA HIS A 455 15.98 -6.34 -13.48
C HIS A 455 16.04 -7.50 -14.49
N LYS A 456 15.47 -7.30 -15.67
CA LYS A 456 15.56 -8.19 -16.84
C LYS A 456 16.94 -8.05 -17.48
N SER A 457 17.94 -8.74 -17.00
CA SER A 457 19.21 -8.82 -17.73
C SER A 457 19.10 -9.81 -18.89
N ASN A 458 19.71 -9.51 -20.03
CA ASN A 458 19.67 -10.37 -21.22
C ASN A 458 20.23 -11.80 -20.99
N ASN A 459 20.79 -12.08 -19.80
CA ASN A 459 21.45 -13.34 -19.44
C ASN A 459 20.95 -14.00 -18.15
N SER A 460 19.86 -13.56 -17.52
CA SER A 460 19.41 -14.17 -16.26
C SER A 460 18.44 -15.31 -16.48
N LYS A 461 18.95 -16.55 -16.42
CA LYS A 461 18.14 -17.71 -16.01
C LYS A 461 17.70 -17.45 -14.57
N VAL A 462 16.41 -17.21 -14.33
CA VAL A 462 15.86 -17.09 -12.98
C VAL A 462 15.69 -18.50 -12.43
N ASN A 463 16.62 -18.94 -11.58
CA ASN A 463 16.44 -20.18 -10.82
C ASN A 463 15.43 -19.91 -9.69
N ILE A 464 14.19 -20.31 -9.88
CA ILE A 464 13.16 -20.29 -8.84
C ILE A 464 13.29 -21.58 -8.03
N ASN A 465 13.93 -21.51 -6.86
CA ASN A 465 13.90 -22.62 -5.91
C ASN A 465 12.53 -22.63 -5.21
N LEU A 466 11.64 -23.49 -5.67
CA LEU A 466 10.36 -23.76 -5.04
C LEU A 466 10.56 -24.87 -4.00
N ASN A 467 10.65 -24.51 -2.73
CA ASN A 467 10.58 -25.49 -1.64
C ASN A 467 9.12 -25.75 -1.27
N PHE A 468 8.64 -26.94 -1.53
CA PHE A 468 7.33 -27.42 -1.09
C PHE A 468 7.52 -28.57 -0.10
N ASP A 469 7.06 -28.37 1.13
CA ASP A 469 7.17 -29.35 2.21
C ASP A 469 6.05 -30.43 2.22
N ASN A 470 5.19 -30.47 1.19
CA ASN A 470 4.08 -31.41 1.11
C ASN A 470 3.99 -32.18 -0.23
N GLU A 471 3.35 -33.37 -0.19
CA GLU A 471 3.22 -34.25 -1.37
C GLU A 471 2.46 -33.64 -2.56
N LYS A 472 1.50 -32.71 -2.32
CA LYS A 472 0.78 -31.99 -3.38
C LYS A 472 1.72 -31.05 -4.16
N GLY A 473 2.66 -30.41 -3.46
CA GLY A 473 3.68 -29.57 -4.08
C GLY A 473 4.66 -30.37 -4.94
N LYS A 474 5.08 -31.55 -4.47
CA LYS A 474 5.98 -32.45 -5.25
C LYS A 474 5.32 -32.97 -6.53
N LYS A 475 4.01 -33.30 -6.49
CA LYS A 475 3.24 -33.67 -7.69
C LYS A 475 3.09 -32.52 -8.67
N LEU A 476 2.93 -31.27 -8.18
CA LEU A 476 2.82 -30.07 -9.03
C LEU A 476 4.16 -29.78 -9.73
N ILE A 477 5.29 -29.90 -9.00
CA ILE A 477 6.64 -29.74 -9.57
C ILE A 477 6.86 -30.78 -10.66
N LYS A 478 6.53 -32.06 -10.42
CA LYS A 478 6.70 -33.12 -11.40
C LYS A 478 5.91 -32.82 -12.69
N LYS A 479 4.68 -32.35 -12.57
CA LYS A 479 3.84 -31.96 -13.71
C LYS A 479 4.38 -30.72 -14.44
N VAL A 480 4.93 -29.73 -13.73
CA VAL A 480 5.54 -28.52 -14.34
C VAL A 480 6.86 -28.85 -15.01
N VAL A 481 7.67 -29.75 -14.44
CA VAL A 481 8.93 -30.21 -15.05
C VAL A 481 8.63 -31.05 -16.29
N GLU A 482 7.65 -31.95 -16.26
CA GLU A 482 7.19 -32.71 -17.43
C GLU A 482 6.61 -31.80 -18.51
N ASP A 483 5.88 -30.71 -18.16
CA ASP A 483 5.39 -29.70 -19.12
C ASP A 483 6.53 -28.81 -19.66
N VAL A 484 7.62 -28.60 -18.92
CA VAL A 484 8.80 -27.83 -19.38
C VAL A 484 9.71 -28.69 -20.24
N ASP A 485 9.93 -29.96 -19.89
CA ASP A 485 10.74 -30.90 -20.69
C ASP A 485 10.01 -31.33 -21.99
N SER A 486 8.67 -31.26 -22.01
CA SER A 486 7.87 -31.51 -23.23
C SER A 486 7.81 -30.30 -24.16
N ARG A 487 8.19 -29.12 -23.72
CA ARG A 487 8.35 -27.94 -24.58
C ARG A 487 9.71 -28.03 -25.28
N LYS A 488 9.75 -28.70 -26.43
CA LYS A 488 10.76 -28.43 -27.44
C LYS A 488 10.84 -26.91 -27.63
N GLU A 489 12.07 -26.36 -27.77
CA GLU A 489 12.24 -24.95 -28.17
C GLU A 489 11.28 -24.67 -29.32
N PRO A 490 10.48 -23.57 -29.25
CA PRO A 490 9.57 -23.27 -30.32
C PRO A 490 10.42 -23.06 -31.59
N GLU A 491 10.42 -24.00 -32.50
CA GLU A 491 10.85 -23.80 -33.88
C GLU A 491 9.84 -22.81 -34.46
N GLY A 492 10.24 -21.53 -34.58
CA GLY A 492 9.41 -20.54 -35.16
C GLY A 492 9.64 -19.13 -34.62
N ALA A 493 9.28 -18.11 -35.41
CA ALA A 493 9.39 -16.72 -35.06
C ALA A 493 8.00 -16.07 -34.95
N SER A 494 7.88 -15.09 -34.06
CA SER A 494 6.70 -14.23 -33.95
C SER A 494 6.60 -13.25 -35.12
N TYR A 495 5.41 -12.71 -35.36
CA TYR A 495 5.22 -11.69 -36.42
C TYR A 495 6.13 -10.47 -36.29
N PRO A 496 6.41 -9.91 -35.09
CA PRO A 496 7.38 -8.84 -34.94
C PRO A 496 8.79 -9.24 -35.39
N GLU A 497 9.26 -10.42 -35.03
CA GLU A 497 10.60 -10.92 -35.40
C GLU A 497 10.75 -11.12 -36.91
N ILE A 498 9.73 -11.69 -37.56
CA ILE A 498 9.69 -11.82 -39.03
C ILE A 498 9.74 -10.44 -39.70
N LYS A 499 8.97 -9.47 -39.20
CA LYS A 499 8.96 -8.09 -39.74
C LYS A 499 10.31 -7.40 -39.57
N GLU A 500 10.94 -7.56 -38.40
CA GLU A 500 12.22 -6.99 -38.08
C GLU A 500 13.34 -7.58 -38.97
N TYR A 501 13.36 -8.90 -39.16
CA TYR A 501 14.29 -9.57 -40.06
C TYR A 501 14.16 -9.03 -41.51
N ILE A 502 12.94 -8.93 -42.03
CA ILE A 502 12.70 -8.45 -43.40
C ILE A 502 13.09 -6.97 -43.53
N LEU A 503 12.76 -6.14 -42.54
CA LEU A 503 13.15 -4.75 -42.53
C LEU A 503 14.66 -4.56 -42.52
N ASN A 504 15.39 -5.33 -41.68
CA ASN A 504 16.84 -5.24 -41.54
C ASN A 504 17.58 -5.77 -42.79
N LYS A 505 17.05 -6.83 -43.42
CA LYS A 505 17.74 -7.49 -44.57
C LYS A 505 17.39 -6.82 -45.91
N TYR A 506 16.14 -6.39 -46.08
CA TYR A 506 15.64 -5.92 -47.38
C TYR A 506 15.18 -4.45 -47.36
N ASN A 507 15.18 -3.80 -46.20
CA ASN A 507 14.65 -2.45 -45.97
C ASN A 507 13.18 -2.27 -46.43
N VAL A 508 12.36 -3.36 -46.35
CA VAL A 508 10.96 -3.41 -46.79
C VAL A 508 10.04 -3.66 -45.60
N LYS A 509 8.95 -2.90 -45.47
CA LYS A 509 7.91 -3.14 -44.45
C LYS A 509 6.85 -4.12 -44.98
N VAL A 510 6.61 -5.20 -44.23
CA VAL A 510 5.54 -6.16 -44.49
C VAL A 510 4.45 -6.07 -43.43
N SER A 511 3.18 -6.32 -43.82
CA SER A 511 2.06 -6.33 -42.89
C SER A 511 1.90 -7.71 -42.22
N SER A 512 1.24 -7.74 -41.04
CA SER A 512 0.86 -9.02 -40.41
C SER A 512 -0.03 -9.86 -41.32
N LEU A 513 -0.86 -9.23 -42.13
CA LEU A 513 -1.73 -9.92 -43.11
C LEU A 513 -0.92 -10.63 -44.18
N ASN A 514 0.12 -10.00 -44.74
CA ASN A 514 1.00 -10.63 -45.72
C ASN A 514 1.69 -11.87 -45.14
N ILE A 515 2.20 -11.77 -43.90
CA ILE A 515 2.83 -12.91 -43.20
C ILE A 515 1.83 -14.04 -42.97
N ALA A 516 0.60 -13.73 -42.53
CA ALA A 516 -0.46 -14.72 -42.33
C ALA A 516 -0.80 -15.45 -43.64
N GLN A 517 -0.98 -14.71 -44.74
CA GLN A 517 -1.26 -15.28 -46.05
C GLN A 517 -0.21 -16.28 -46.52
N ILE A 518 1.08 -15.93 -46.31
CA ILE A 518 2.17 -16.80 -46.72
C ILE A 518 2.33 -18.00 -45.78
N LYS A 519 2.18 -17.82 -44.47
CA LYS A 519 2.16 -18.93 -43.49
C LYS A 519 1.07 -19.94 -43.83
N THR A 520 -0.15 -19.47 -44.13
CA THR A 520 -1.25 -20.34 -44.53
C THR A 520 -0.95 -21.07 -45.85
N LYS A 521 -0.32 -20.38 -46.82
CA LYS A 521 0.07 -20.97 -48.11
C LYS A 521 1.09 -22.12 -47.94
N TYR A 522 1.95 -22.04 -46.91
CA TYR A 522 2.97 -23.07 -46.59
C TYR A 522 2.53 -24.05 -45.49
N GLY A 523 1.20 -24.09 -45.18
CA GLY A 523 0.63 -25.08 -44.26
C GLY A 523 0.90 -24.84 -42.78
N ILE A 524 1.40 -23.66 -42.40
CA ILE A 524 1.60 -23.30 -40.99
C ILE A 524 0.23 -22.89 -40.42
N ILE A 525 -0.38 -23.78 -39.63
CA ILE A 525 -1.70 -23.58 -39.03
C ILE A 525 -1.58 -22.62 -37.83
N GLU A 526 -2.15 -21.44 -37.93
CA GLU A 526 -2.33 -20.49 -36.82
C GLU A 526 -3.75 -20.58 -36.25
N ARG A 527 -3.91 -20.21 -34.96
CA ARG A 527 -5.21 -20.17 -34.31
C ARG A 527 -6.21 -19.31 -35.08
N GLU A 528 -7.48 -19.75 -35.17
CA GLU A 528 -8.55 -18.99 -35.82
C GLU A 528 -8.60 -17.53 -35.31
N CYS A 529 -8.62 -16.59 -36.25
CA CYS A 529 -8.73 -15.17 -35.96
C CYS A 529 -10.11 -14.85 -35.35
N TYR A 530 -10.15 -14.22 -34.20
CA TYR A 530 -11.36 -13.75 -33.50
C TYR A 530 -12.11 -12.64 -34.27
N ASN A 531 -11.47 -11.94 -35.21
CA ASN A 531 -12.08 -10.91 -36.06
C ASN A 531 -12.33 -11.43 -37.46
N LYS A 532 -13.44 -12.10 -37.66
CA LYS A 532 -13.94 -12.44 -39.02
C LYS A 532 -14.44 -11.16 -39.70
N PRO A 533 -14.19 -10.97 -41.01
CA PRO A 533 -14.69 -9.81 -41.75
C PRO A 533 -16.24 -9.77 -41.76
N LYS A 534 -16.79 -8.58 -41.62
CA LYS A 534 -18.25 -8.35 -41.50
C LYS A 534 -19.07 -8.60 -42.78
N SER A 535 -18.43 -8.95 -43.88
CA SER A 535 -19.11 -9.35 -45.13
C SER A 535 -18.26 -10.32 -45.97
N GLU A 536 -18.89 -11.29 -46.62
CA GLU A 536 -18.26 -12.29 -47.48
C GLU A 536 -17.57 -11.71 -48.73
N ASN A 537 -17.76 -10.44 -49.06
CA ASN A 537 -17.25 -9.77 -50.27
C ASN A 537 -16.13 -8.76 -49.99
N SER A 538 -15.48 -8.79 -48.83
CA SER A 538 -14.34 -7.89 -48.58
C SER A 538 -13.08 -8.37 -49.31
N ARG A 539 -12.70 -7.66 -50.41
CA ARG A 539 -11.43 -7.89 -51.12
C ARG A 539 -10.24 -7.64 -50.17
N GLN A 540 -9.55 -8.70 -49.80
CA GLN A 540 -8.28 -8.58 -49.09
C GLN A 540 -7.16 -8.35 -50.12
N PRO A 541 -6.22 -7.38 -49.90
CA PRO A 541 -5.11 -7.19 -50.81
C PRO A 541 -4.18 -8.42 -50.75
N ASN A 542 -3.89 -9.03 -51.91
CA ASN A 542 -2.95 -10.14 -52.02
C ASN A 542 -1.51 -9.68 -51.79
N CYS A 543 -0.70 -10.56 -51.18
CA CYS A 543 0.72 -10.34 -51.05
C CYS A 543 1.40 -10.29 -52.44
N THR A 544 2.25 -9.28 -52.68
CA THR A 544 3.00 -9.22 -53.94
C THR A 544 4.09 -10.31 -53.99
N LYS A 545 4.45 -10.78 -55.17
CA LYS A 545 5.48 -11.83 -55.33
C LYS A 545 6.82 -11.48 -54.65
N GLU A 546 7.24 -10.23 -54.77
CA GLU A 546 8.48 -9.75 -54.12
C GLU A 546 8.41 -9.85 -52.57
N LYS A 547 7.26 -9.45 -51.97
CA LYS A 547 7.07 -9.58 -50.50
C LYS A 547 6.91 -11.02 -50.06
N GLU A 548 6.33 -11.88 -50.90
CA GLU A 548 6.20 -13.31 -50.66
C GLU A 548 7.61 -13.96 -50.57
N GLU A 549 8.51 -13.67 -51.50
CA GLU A 549 9.91 -14.18 -51.46
C GLU A 549 10.65 -13.76 -50.20
N MET A 550 10.54 -12.50 -49.78
CA MET A 550 11.14 -11.99 -48.54
C MET A 550 10.54 -12.65 -47.28
N ILE A 551 9.23 -12.90 -47.25
CA ILE A 551 8.59 -13.61 -46.14
C ILE A 551 9.00 -15.08 -46.11
N VAL A 552 9.09 -15.74 -47.24
CA VAL A 552 9.55 -17.14 -47.38
C VAL A 552 11.01 -17.26 -46.90
N ASP A 553 11.87 -16.31 -47.26
CA ASP A 553 13.25 -16.27 -46.78
C ASP A 553 13.31 -16.10 -45.25
N ALA A 554 12.51 -15.24 -44.68
CA ALA A 554 12.41 -15.10 -43.24
C ALA A 554 11.87 -16.37 -42.55
N LEU A 555 10.87 -17.04 -43.13
CA LEU A 555 10.34 -18.29 -42.58
C LEU A 555 11.38 -19.41 -42.60
N LYS A 556 12.21 -19.49 -43.65
CA LYS A 556 13.35 -20.41 -43.74
C LYS A 556 14.45 -20.09 -42.72
N HIS A 557 14.76 -18.79 -42.55
CA HIS A 557 15.75 -18.35 -41.57
C HIS A 557 15.34 -18.77 -40.14
N PHE A 558 14.07 -18.68 -39.81
CA PHE A 558 13.53 -19.09 -38.53
C PHE A 558 13.10 -20.57 -38.45
N LYS A 559 13.48 -21.39 -39.44
CA LYS A 559 13.17 -22.84 -39.54
C LYS A 559 11.69 -23.17 -39.42
N MET A 560 10.83 -22.31 -39.96
CA MET A 560 9.39 -22.49 -39.94
C MET A 560 8.87 -23.25 -41.17
N ILE A 561 9.65 -23.28 -42.24
CA ILE A 561 9.46 -24.04 -43.49
C ILE A 561 10.79 -24.56 -44.02
#